data_13b658833a9a2b029ab5dba7c725174b
#
_entry.id   13b658833a9a2b029ab5dba7c725174b
#
_cell.length_a   1.000
_cell.length_b   1.000
_cell.length_c   1.000
_cell.angle_alpha   90.00
_cell.angle_beta   90.00
_cell.angle_gamma   90.00
#
_symmetry.space_group_name_H-M   'P 1'
#
loop_
_entity.id
_entity.type
_entity.pdbx_description
1 polymer ?
#
loop_
_entity_poly.entity_id
_entity_poly.type
_entity_poly.pdbx_seq_one_letter_code
_entity_poly.pdbx_strand_id
1 'polypeptide(L)'
;FNRWEEETNPLSPIGGGLWEGFVPGLDRYDIYKYSIRTKDGRTLLKADPYAFHAETRPGTASKLYELGSYQWNDQSWLDYRKKNPIYHRPLNIYEVHLGSWRRTGDGQFLSYRGIADYLVPYVKEMGFTHVEFMPLTEHPLDDSWGYQCTGYFAATSRFGTPDDLMYLIDQLHQAGVGVILDWVPAHFPKDAFGLYEFDGEPCYEYQDMRK
;
A
#
# COMPACT_ATOMS: atom_id res chain seq x y z
N PHE A 1 -8.88 -18.10 8.77
CA PHE A 1 -8.58 -19.55 8.66
C PHE A 1 -8.60 -20.28 10.01
N ASN A 2 -7.99 -19.73 11.08
CA ASN A 2 -7.89 -20.38 12.41
C ASN A 2 -8.87 -19.81 13.45
N ARG A 3 -9.94 -19.11 13.05
CA ARG A 3 -10.96 -18.48 13.92
C ARG A 3 -10.38 -17.49 14.94
N TRP A 4 -9.24 -16.88 14.63
CA TRP A 4 -8.51 -15.96 15.49
C TRP A 4 -7.97 -16.57 16.79
N GLU A 5 -7.71 -17.89 16.79
CA GLU A 5 -7.07 -18.58 17.91
C GLU A 5 -5.55 -18.33 17.87
N GLU A 6 -5.05 -17.52 18.78
CA GLU A 6 -3.70 -16.94 18.73
C GLU A 6 -2.56 -17.97 18.83
N GLU A 7 -2.77 -19.13 19.44
CA GLU A 7 -1.73 -20.12 19.67
C GLU A 7 -1.73 -21.29 18.65
N THR A 8 -2.66 -21.29 17.71
CA THR A 8 -2.85 -22.42 16.79
C THR A 8 -1.73 -22.55 15.75
N ASN A 9 -1.14 -21.43 15.33
CA ASN A 9 -0.13 -21.37 14.28
C ASN A 9 1.14 -20.67 14.77
N PRO A 10 1.91 -21.29 15.70
CA PRO A 10 3.09 -20.66 16.24
C PRO A 10 4.21 -20.57 15.21
N LEU A 11 4.93 -19.45 15.24
CA LEU A 11 6.19 -19.29 14.53
C LEU A 11 7.35 -19.73 15.42
N SER A 12 8.39 -20.30 14.83
CA SER A 12 9.61 -20.73 15.52
C SER A 12 10.76 -19.77 15.21
N PRO A 13 11.57 -19.37 16.20
CA PRO A 13 12.74 -18.54 15.96
C PRO A 13 13.82 -19.35 15.22
N ILE A 14 14.35 -18.77 14.12
CA ILE A 14 15.43 -19.38 13.33
C ILE A 14 16.75 -18.61 13.45
N GLY A 15 16.82 -17.66 14.37
CA GLY A 15 18.01 -16.83 14.63
C GLY A 15 17.96 -15.47 13.93
N GLY A 16 18.83 -14.56 14.37
CA GLY A 16 18.94 -13.22 13.78
C GLY A 16 17.68 -12.35 13.90
N GLY A 17 16.77 -12.66 14.83
CA GLY A 17 15.48 -11.96 14.94
C GLY A 17 14.41 -12.43 13.95
N LEU A 18 14.69 -13.48 13.19
CA LEU A 18 13.75 -14.07 12.23
C LEU A 18 12.92 -15.18 12.87
N TRP A 19 11.67 -15.27 12.44
CA TRP A 19 10.70 -16.27 12.87
C TRP A 19 10.09 -16.93 11.65
N GLU A 20 9.91 -18.22 11.68
CA GLU A 20 9.38 -19.00 10.56
C GLU A 20 8.23 -19.90 11.01
N GLY A 21 7.23 -20.04 10.14
CA GLY A 21 6.13 -20.99 10.28
C GLY A 21 5.48 -21.25 8.94
N PHE A 22 4.85 -22.42 8.81
CA PHE A 22 4.11 -22.78 7.62
C PHE A 22 2.64 -23.07 7.95
N VAL A 23 1.73 -22.40 7.28
CA VAL A 23 0.29 -22.58 7.45
C VAL A 23 -0.29 -23.06 6.12
N PRO A 24 -0.65 -24.36 6.02
CA PRO A 24 -1.19 -24.91 4.77
C PRO A 24 -2.66 -24.51 4.56
N GLY A 25 -3.12 -24.58 3.30
CA GLY A 25 -4.53 -24.44 2.94
C GLY A 25 -5.08 -23.02 3.04
N LEU A 26 -4.20 -22.03 2.96
CA LEU A 26 -4.61 -20.63 2.86
C LEU A 26 -4.95 -20.26 1.41
N ASP A 27 -5.97 -19.44 1.25
CA ASP A 27 -6.41 -18.90 -0.02
C ASP A 27 -6.11 -17.40 -0.14
N ARG A 28 -6.08 -16.91 -1.37
CA ARG A 28 -5.98 -15.47 -1.66
C ARG A 28 -7.13 -14.73 -0.95
N TYR A 29 -6.81 -13.64 -0.27
CA TYR A 29 -7.67 -12.82 0.57
C TYR A 29 -7.96 -13.36 1.97
N ASP A 30 -7.40 -14.49 2.38
CA ASP A 30 -7.44 -14.86 3.79
C ASP A 30 -6.84 -13.75 4.64
N ILE A 31 -7.54 -13.42 5.72
CA ILE A 31 -7.13 -12.34 6.63
C ILE A 31 -6.32 -12.89 7.79
N TYR A 32 -5.28 -12.17 8.17
CA TYR A 32 -4.39 -12.59 9.26
C TYR A 32 -3.78 -11.40 10.01
N LYS A 33 -3.32 -11.67 11.21
CA LYS A 33 -2.46 -10.82 12.02
C LYS A 33 -1.39 -11.66 12.69
N TYR A 34 -0.30 -11.02 13.08
CA TYR A 34 0.66 -11.59 13.99
C TYR A 34 0.21 -11.37 15.44
N SER A 35 0.22 -12.42 16.25
CA SER A 35 0.09 -12.35 17.70
C SER A 35 1.49 -12.34 18.31
N ILE A 36 1.92 -11.20 18.84
CA ILE A 36 3.28 -10.99 19.32
C ILE A 36 3.25 -10.91 20.83
N ARG A 37 3.98 -11.85 21.49
CA ARG A 37 4.21 -11.79 22.93
C ARG A 37 5.44 -10.93 23.21
N THR A 38 5.22 -9.79 23.82
CA THR A 38 6.27 -8.82 24.16
C THR A 38 7.11 -9.25 25.35
N LYS A 39 8.27 -8.60 25.54
CA LYS A 39 9.17 -8.88 26.69
C LYS A 39 8.52 -8.58 28.04
N ASP A 40 7.62 -7.63 28.12
CA ASP A 40 6.87 -7.26 29.34
C ASP A 40 5.62 -8.12 29.56
N GLY A 41 5.38 -9.14 28.72
CA GLY A 41 4.32 -10.13 28.87
C GLY A 41 2.97 -9.73 28.26
N ARG A 42 2.87 -8.60 27.57
CA ARG A 42 1.67 -8.23 26.79
C ARG A 42 1.57 -9.09 25.53
N THR A 43 0.35 -9.28 25.04
CA THR A 43 0.10 -9.82 23.70
C THR A 43 -0.44 -8.72 22.81
N LEU A 44 0.19 -8.52 21.65
CA LEU A 44 -0.18 -7.50 20.67
C LEU A 44 -0.59 -8.16 19.36
N LEU A 45 -1.74 -7.75 18.81
CA LEU A 45 -2.19 -8.19 17.48
C LEU A 45 -1.78 -7.16 16.44
N LYS A 46 -0.84 -7.53 15.59
CA LYS A 46 -0.21 -6.65 14.60
C LYS A 46 -0.55 -7.06 13.17
N ALA A 47 -0.83 -6.06 12.33
CA ALA A 47 -0.85 -6.27 10.90
C ALA A 47 0.56 -6.61 10.40
N ASP A 48 0.65 -7.34 9.30
CA ASP A 48 1.93 -7.65 8.67
C ASP A 48 2.47 -6.39 7.96
N PRO A 49 3.64 -5.88 8.38
CA PRO A 49 4.22 -4.68 7.77
C PRO A 49 4.70 -4.90 6.34
N TYR A 50 4.84 -6.14 5.89
CA TYR A 50 5.24 -6.52 4.53
C TYR A 50 4.07 -7.02 3.67
N ALA A 51 2.85 -6.99 4.18
CA ALA A 51 1.68 -7.38 3.40
C ALA A 51 1.50 -6.52 2.15
N PHE A 52 1.09 -7.13 1.05
CA PHE A 52 0.78 -6.42 -0.20
C PHE A 52 -0.66 -5.93 -0.27
N HIS A 53 -1.51 -6.41 0.63
CA HIS A 53 -2.92 -6.04 0.69
C HIS A 53 -3.43 -6.05 2.13
N ALA A 54 -4.45 -5.23 2.39
CA ALA A 54 -5.06 -5.09 3.71
C ALA A 54 -6.58 -5.13 3.64
N GLU A 55 -7.23 -5.33 4.78
CA GLU A 55 -8.66 -5.11 4.89
C GLU A 55 -9.02 -3.65 4.63
N THR A 56 -10.17 -3.45 4.01
CA THR A 56 -10.76 -2.11 3.93
C THR A 56 -11.34 -1.74 5.29
N ARG A 57 -11.15 -0.48 5.68
CA ARG A 57 -11.69 0.04 6.95
C ARG A 57 -13.16 -0.33 7.17
N PRO A 58 -13.57 -0.65 8.39
CA PRO A 58 -12.83 -0.54 9.66
C PRO A 58 -11.93 -1.75 9.98
N GLY A 59 -11.80 -2.72 9.08
CA GLY A 59 -10.89 -3.83 9.24
C GLY A 59 -9.42 -3.38 9.37
N THR A 60 -8.60 -4.15 10.10
CA THR A 60 -7.21 -3.81 10.41
C THR A 60 -6.25 -4.96 10.21
N ALA A 61 -6.71 -6.06 9.60
CA ALA A 61 -5.88 -7.21 9.31
C ALA A 61 -5.21 -7.08 7.94
N SER A 62 -4.12 -7.79 7.77
CA SER A 62 -3.51 -8.02 6.47
C SER A 62 -4.28 -9.08 5.70
N LYS A 63 -4.24 -8.99 4.38
CA LYS A 63 -4.81 -10.01 3.48
C LYS A 63 -3.70 -10.71 2.74
N LEU A 64 -3.80 -12.03 2.68
CA LEU A 64 -2.93 -12.82 1.83
C LEU A 64 -3.16 -12.42 0.36
N TYR A 65 -2.09 -12.04 -0.30
CA TYR A 65 -2.14 -11.59 -1.69
C TYR A 65 -0.89 -12.02 -2.44
N GLU A 66 -1.06 -12.65 -3.58
CA GLU A 66 0.01 -13.08 -4.44
C GLU A 66 0.22 -12.01 -5.55
N LEU A 67 1.44 -11.48 -5.61
CA LEU A 67 1.87 -10.62 -6.73
C LEU A 67 2.36 -11.49 -7.88
N GLY A 68 2.24 -10.97 -9.11
CA GLY A 68 2.76 -11.64 -10.30
C GLY A 68 1.68 -12.22 -11.23
N SER A 69 0.41 -12.13 -10.85
CA SER A 69 -0.70 -12.48 -11.73
C SER A 69 -1.00 -11.40 -12.78
N TYR A 70 -0.59 -10.14 -12.52
CA TYR A 70 -0.83 -9.04 -13.44
C TYR A 70 0.07 -9.11 -14.68
N GLN A 71 -0.51 -8.95 -15.86
CA GLN A 71 0.21 -8.91 -17.13
C GLN A 71 0.37 -7.46 -17.60
N TRP A 72 1.60 -6.94 -17.52
CA TRP A 72 1.94 -5.60 -17.97
C TRP A 72 1.93 -5.47 -19.49
N ASN A 73 1.42 -4.37 -19.99
CA ASN A 73 1.37 -4.04 -21.42
C ASN A 73 2.10 -2.73 -21.74
N ASP A 74 3.04 -2.35 -20.91
CA ASP A 74 3.74 -1.06 -20.94
C ASP A 74 5.16 -1.13 -21.55
N GLN A 75 5.52 -2.20 -22.25
CA GLN A 75 6.87 -2.38 -22.81
C GLN A 75 7.30 -1.18 -23.67
N SER A 76 6.40 -0.60 -24.47
CA SER A 76 6.68 0.58 -25.28
C SER A 76 7.09 1.79 -24.44
N TRP A 77 6.47 1.97 -23.26
CA TRP A 77 6.84 3.01 -22.30
C TRP A 77 8.22 2.75 -21.70
N LEU A 78 8.52 1.52 -21.31
CA LEU A 78 9.82 1.14 -20.75
C LEU A 78 10.94 1.39 -21.75
N ASP A 79 10.75 1.01 -23.01
CA ASP A 79 11.71 1.25 -24.08
C ASP A 79 11.90 2.74 -24.37
N TYR A 80 10.80 3.50 -24.36
CA TYR A 80 10.83 4.93 -24.53
C TYR A 80 11.60 5.61 -23.39
N ARG A 81 11.29 5.28 -22.12
CA ARG A 81 11.95 5.83 -20.92
C ARG A 81 13.46 5.54 -20.94
N LYS A 82 13.86 4.35 -21.36
CA LYS A 82 15.27 3.97 -21.47
C LYS A 82 16.04 4.82 -22.48
N LYS A 83 15.41 5.16 -23.62
CA LYS A 83 16.02 5.96 -24.70
C LYS A 83 15.98 7.46 -24.43
N ASN A 84 15.14 7.90 -23.52
CA ASN A 84 14.83 9.30 -23.28
C ASN A 84 14.92 9.62 -21.78
N PRO A 85 16.15 9.84 -21.25
CA PRO A 85 16.37 10.16 -19.85
C PRO A 85 15.58 11.40 -19.42
N ILE A 86 14.96 11.33 -18.24
CA ILE A 86 14.04 12.33 -17.70
C ILE A 86 14.67 13.73 -17.59
N TYR A 87 15.96 13.81 -17.27
CA TYR A 87 16.68 15.09 -17.07
C TYR A 87 16.93 15.88 -18.37
N HIS A 88 16.66 15.29 -19.52
CA HIS A 88 16.89 15.95 -20.83
C HIS A 88 15.60 16.49 -21.45
N ARG A 89 14.50 16.60 -20.67
CA ARG A 89 13.18 16.96 -21.16
C ARG A 89 12.43 17.85 -20.17
N PRO A 90 11.53 18.68 -20.67
CA PRO A 90 10.55 19.33 -19.81
C PRO A 90 9.68 18.30 -19.10
N LEU A 91 9.41 18.54 -17.83
CA LEU A 91 8.46 17.81 -17.02
C LEU A 91 7.26 18.69 -16.72
N ASN A 92 6.08 18.14 -16.91
CA ASN A 92 4.82 18.71 -16.48
C ASN A 92 4.11 17.65 -15.66
N ILE A 93 4.12 17.82 -14.32
CA ILE A 93 3.67 16.81 -13.35
C ILE A 93 2.29 17.21 -12.83
N TYR A 94 1.36 16.30 -12.85
CA TYR A 94 0.05 16.43 -12.22
C TYR A 94 0.05 15.66 -10.91
N GLU A 95 0.12 16.37 -9.78
CA GLU A 95 -0.04 15.77 -8.45
C GLU A 95 -1.52 15.55 -8.16
N VAL A 96 -1.87 14.36 -7.65
CA VAL A 96 -3.26 13.99 -7.43
C VAL A 96 -3.46 13.12 -6.18
N HIS A 97 -4.45 13.52 -5.36
CA HIS A 97 -4.99 12.70 -4.29
C HIS A 97 -6.24 11.97 -4.77
N LEU A 98 -6.18 10.66 -4.95
CA LEU A 98 -7.26 9.89 -5.57
C LEU A 98 -8.58 9.97 -4.81
N GLY A 99 -8.55 10.01 -3.48
CA GLY A 99 -9.74 10.05 -2.64
C GLY A 99 -10.56 11.34 -2.74
N SER A 100 -9.97 12.45 -3.18
CA SER A 100 -10.65 13.75 -3.31
C SER A 100 -10.75 14.24 -4.76
N TRP A 101 -10.01 13.66 -5.69
CA TRP A 101 -9.98 14.11 -7.08
C TRP A 101 -11.33 13.97 -7.77
N ARG A 102 -11.93 12.80 -7.69
CA ARG A 102 -13.25 12.52 -8.24
C ARG A 102 -13.94 11.40 -7.46
N ARG A 103 -15.26 11.52 -7.34
CA ARG A 103 -16.10 10.50 -6.70
C ARG A 103 -17.21 10.06 -7.65
N THR A 104 -17.86 8.95 -7.32
CA THR A 104 -19.08 8.48 -7.98
C THR A 104 -20.25 9.45 -7.71
N GLY A 105 -21.34 9.33 -8.47
CA GLY A 105 -22.51 10.20 -8.29
C GLY A 105 -23.19 10.08 -6.92
N ASP A 106 -22.98 8.97 -6.20
CA ASP A 106 -23.43 8.73 -4.83
C ASP A 106 -22.36 9.06 -3.76
N GLY A 107 -21.25 9.68 -4.17
CA GLY A 107 -20.20 10.17 -3.28
C GLY A 107 -19.16 9.13 -2.85
N GLN A 108 -19.20 7.91 -3.37
CA GLN A 108 -18.22 6.88 -3.05
C GLN A 108 -16.88 7.12 -3.76
N PHE A 109 -15.83 6.45 -3.29
CA PHE A 109 -14.55 6.44 -3.99
C PHE A 109 -14.68 5.72 -5.34
N LEU A 110 -14.00 6.24 -6.36
CA LEU A 110 -13.77 5.49 -7.58
C LEU A 110 -12.75 4.36 -7.30
N SER A 111 -12.93 3.23 -7.96
CA SER A 111 -11.89 2.19 -7.98
C SER A 111 -10.67 2.65 -8.79
N TYR A 112 -9.50 2.01 -8.60
CA TYR A 112 -8.30 2.26 -9.43
C TYR A 112 -8.63 2.15 -10.92
N ARG A 113 -9.43 1.17 -11.33
CA ARG A 113 -9.87 1.01 -12.72
C ARG A 113 -10.78 2.16 -13.17
N GLY A 114 -11.76 2.53 -12.36
CA GLY A 114 -12.62 3.67 -12.63
C GLY A 114 -11.87 5.00 -12.68
N ILE A 115 -10.81 5.14 -11.87
CA ILE A 115 -9.91 6.32 -11.94
C ILE A 115 -9.18 6.34 -13.29
N ALA A 116 -8.69 5.19 -13.78
CA ALA A 116 -8.01 5.13 -15.07
C ALA A 116 -8.88 5.67 -16.22
N ASP A 117 -10.19 5.32 -16.22
CA ASP A 117 -11.13 5.75 -17.26
C ASP A 117 -11.26 7.28 -17.38
N TYR A 118 -11.04 8.00 -16.28
CA TYR A 118 -11.14 9.47 -16.25
C TYR A 118 -9.79 10.18 -16.24
N LEU A 119 -8.83 9.65 -15.49
CA LEU A 119 -7.55 10.32 -15.28
C LEU A 119 -6.68 10.25 -16.53
N VAL A 120 -6.61 9.09 -17.19
CA VAL A 120 -5.77 8.91 -18.37
C VAL A 120 -6.13 9.88 -19.50
N PRO A 121 -7.38 9.99 -19.95
CA PRO A 121 -7.73 10.96 -20.98
C PRO A 121 -7.52 12.42 -20.51
N TYR A 122 -7.82 12.73 -19.25
CA TYR A 122 -7.64 14.07 -18.70
C TYR A 122 -6.19 14.55 -18.76
N VAL A 123 -5.24 13.76 -18.23
CA VAL A 123 -3.83 14.15 -18.20
C VAL A 123 -3.21 14.22 -19.59
N LYS A 124 -3.70 13.40 -20.52
CA LYS A 124 -3.32 13.45 -21.94
C LYS A 124 -3.79 14.74 -22.61
N GLU A 125 -5.05 15.09 -22.45
CA GLU A 125 -5.65 16.31 -23.03
C GLU A 125 -4.96 17.56 -22.48
N MET A 126 -4.66 17.58 -21.19
CA MET A 126 -3.99 18.71 -20.53
C MET A 126 -2.48 18.79 -20.80
N GLY A 127 -1.89 17.77 -21.43
CA GLY A 127 -0.47 17.76 -21.81
C GLY A 127 0.49 17.49 -20.65
N PHE A 128 0.03 16.81 -19.60
CA PHE A 128 0.91 16.36 -18.53
C PHE A 128 1.80 15.21 -18.99
N THR A 129 3.06 15.23 -18.55
CA THR A 129 4.05 14.17 -18.86
C THR A 129 4.07 13.07 -17.80
N HIS A 130 3.73 13.41 -16.57
CA HIS A 130 3.72 12.51 -15.42
C HIS A 130 2.52 12.80 -14.53
N VAL A 131 2.07 11.75 -13.84
CA VAL A 131 1.17 11.84 -12.70
C VAL A 131 1.95 11.48 -11.45
N GLU A 132 1.86 12.32 -10.42
CA GLU A 132 2.36 12.05 -9.08
C GLU A 132 1.19 11.71 -8.18
N PHE A 133 1.15 10.47 -7.71
CA PHE A 133 0.14 10.06 -6.75
C PHE A 133 0.60 10.40 -5.33
N MET A 134 -0.18 11.22 -4.62
CA MET A 134 -0.07 11.32 -3.16
C MET A 134 -0.17 9.91 -2.57
N PRO A 135 0.33 9.64 -1.35
CA PRO A 135 0.60 8.29 -0.89
C PRO A 135 -0.56 7.30 -1.12
N LEU A 136 -0.28 6.23 -1.86
CA LEU A 136 -1.21 5.12 -2.13
C LEU A 136 -0.95 3.92 -1.23
N THR A 137 -0.07 4.04 -0.25
CA THR A 137 0.17 3.05 0.78
C THR A 137 -1.03 2.94 1.73
N GLU A 138 -1.25 1.76 2.32
CA GLU A 138 -2.39 1.56 3.21
C GLU A 138 -2.28 2.41 4.48
N HIS A 139 -3.37 3.06 4.85
CA HIS A 139 -3.43 4.01 5.98
C HIS A 139 -4.82 3.99 6.64
N PRO A 140 -4.94 4.22 7.97
CA PRO A 140 -6.20 4.14 8.68
C PRO A 140 -7.09 5.38 8.51
N LEU A 141 -6.51 6.57 8.36
CA LEU A 141 -7.19 7.86 8.39
C LEU A 141 -7.21 8.54 7.02
N ASP A 142 -8.39 8.80 6.45
CA ASP A 142 -8.56 9.50 5.16
C ASP A 142 -7.96 10.91 5.19
N ASP A 143 -8.19 11.63 6.30
CA ASP A 143 -7.75 13.01 6.46
C ASP A 143 -6.21 13.16 6.50
N SER A 144 -5.48 12.04 6.65
CA SER A 144 -4.02 12.02 6.53
C SER A 144 -3.54 12.09 5.09
N TRP A 145 -4.42 11.94 4.10
CA TRP A 145 -4.10 11.84 2.67
C TRP A 145 -3.11 10.71 2.32
N GLY A 146 -3.01 9.71 3.21
CA GLY A 146 -2.08 8.60 3.08
C GLY A 146 -0.72 8.80 3.75
N TYR A 147 -0.44 9.97 4.34
CA TYR A 147 0.84 10.25 5.02
C TYR A 147 1.01 9.54 6.37
N GLN A 148 -0.06 9.07 6.99
CA GLN A 148 -0.01 8.24 8.21
C GLN A 148 -0.14 6.76 7.85
N CYS A 149 0.90 6.21 7.29
CA CYS A 149 0.93 4.87 6.70
C CYS A 149 1.00 3.76 7.76
N THR A 150 0.22 2.69 7.59
CA THR A 150 0.28 1.46 8.38
C THR A 150 0.71 0.25 7.57
N GLY A 151 0.63 0.31 6.24
CA GLY A 151 1.03 -0.77 5.34
C GLY A 151 1.90 -0.25 4.21
N TYR A 152 3.22 -0.18 4.41
CA TYR A 152 4.16 0.45 3.48
C TYR A 152 4.25 -0.24 2.12
N PHE A 153 3.97 -1.54 2.05
CA PHE A 153 4.04 -2.33 0.82
C PHE A 153 2.65 -2.69 0.26
N ALA A 154 1.59 -2.28 0.97
CA ALA A 154 0.22 -2.53 0.55
C ALA A 154 -0.35 -1.32 -0.21
N ALA A 155 -0.87 -1.56 -1.41
CA ALA A 155 -1.74 -0.59 -2.06
C ALA A 155 -2.99 -0.37 -1.21
N THR A 156 -3.39 0.89 -0.97
CA THR A 156 -4.58 1.13 -0.15
C THR A 156 -5.80 0.44 -0.74
N SER A 157 -6.47 -0.32 0.10
CA SER A 157 -7.65 -1.13 -0.26
C SER A 157 -8.90 -0.30 -0.58
N ARG A 158 -8.87 1.01 -0.32
CA ARG A 158 -9.96 1.95 -0.59
C ARG A 158 -10.42 1.96 -2.02
N PHE A 159 -9.48 1.77 -2.94
CA PHE A 159 -9.71 1.92 -4.38
C PHE A 159 -9.65 0.58 -5.13
N GLY A 160 -9.41 -0.54 -4.43
CA GLY A 160 -9.35 -1.86 -5.04
C GLY A 160 -8.14 -2.69 -4.60
N THR A 161 -7.72 -3.58 -5.47
CA THR A 161 -6.64 -4.53 -5.23
C THR A 161 -5.29 -4.00 -5.74
N PRO A 162 -4.16 -4.62 -5.35
CA PRO A 162 -2.85 -4.33 -5.96
C PRO A 162 -2.85 -4.47 -7.49
N ASP A 163 -3.52 -5.49 -8.05
CA ASP A 163 -3.63 -5.66 -9.50
C ASP A 163 -4.41 -4.51 -10.16
N ASP A 164 -5.38 -3.91 -9.47
CA ASP A 164 -6.11 -2.75 -9.99
C ASP A 164 -5.25 -1.48 -10.00
N LEU A 165 -4.36 -1.32 -9.01
CA LEU A 165 -3.35 -0.25 -9.03
C LEU A 165 -2.35 -0.46 -10.17
N MET A 166 -1.88 -1.70 -10.38
CA MET A 166 -1.01 -2.04 -11.51
C MET A 166 -1.70 -1.71 -12.84
N TYR A 167 -3.00 -1.99 -12.97
CA TYR A 167 -3.78 -1.62 -14.13
C TYR A 167 -3.80 -0.11 -14.37
N LEU A 168 -4.03 0.70 -13.34
CA LEU A 168 -4.02 2.17 -13.47
C LEU A 168 -2.66 2.67 -13.97
N ILE A 169 -1.57 2.15 -13.40
CA ILE A 169 -0.21 2.51 -13.80
C ILE A 169 0.06 2.09 -15.26
N ASP A 170 -0.33 0.86 -15.61
CA ASP A 170 -0.18 0.32 -16.96
C ASP A 170 -0.91 1.17 -18.01
N GLN A 171 -2.16 1.60 -17.71
CA GLN A 171 -2.93 2.49 -18.60
C GLN A 171 -2.28 3.87 -18.79
N LEU A 172 -1.70 4.44 -17.73
CA LEU A 172 -0.93 5.69 -17.82
C LEU A 172 0.32 5.50 -18.69
N HIS A 173 1.08 4.43 -18.47
CA HIS A 173 2.27 4.10 -19.26
C HIS A 173 1.93 3.88 -20.74
N GLN A 174 0.87 3.12 -21.05
CA GLN A 174 0.41 2.93 -22.43
C GLN A 174 -0.01 4.25 -23.09
N ALA A 175 -0.51 5.20 -22.31
CA ALA A 175 -0.82 6.55 -22.77
C ALA A 175 0.42 7.46 -22.91
N GLY A 176 1.63 6.97 -22.58
CA GLY A 176 2.88 7.73 -22.61
C GLY A 176 3.04 8.70 -21.45
N VAL A 177 2.36 8.46 -20.33
CA VAL A 177 2.42 9.27 -19.11
C VAL A 177 3.16 8.47 -18.04
N GLY A 178 4.20 9.08 -17.44
CA GLY A 178 4.96 8.46 -16.36
C GLY A 178 4.21 8.54 -15.03
N VAL A 179 4.58 7.68 -14.09
CA VAL A 179 4.00 7.65 -12.75
C VAL A 179 5.08 7.88 -11.71
N ILE A 180 4.79 8.74 -10.75
CA ILE A 180 5.57 9.00 -9.54
C ILE A 180 4.69 8.58 -8.36
N LEU A 181 5.25 7.81 -7.45
CA LEU A 181 4.61 7.44 -6.19
C LEU A 181 5.26 8.23 -5.06
N ASP A 182 4.44 8.99 -4.34
CA ASP A 182 4.91 9.66 -3.13
C ASP A 182 5.16 8.61 -2.03
N TRP A 183 6.38 8.58 -1.51
CA TRP A 183 6.84 7.63 -0.51
C TRP A 183 7.29 8.35 0.74
N VAL A 184 6.57 8.14 1.85
CA VAL A 184 6.82 8.82 3.12
C VAL A 184 7.10 7.79 4.23
N PRO A 185 8.36 7.39 4.44
CA PRO A 185 8.74 6.46 5.51
C PRO A 185 8.89 7.19 6.85
N ALA A 186 7.85 7.89 7.27
CA ALA A 186 7.79 8.69 8.49
C ALA A 186 6.35 8.76 9.02
N HIS A 187 6.11 9.53 10.07
CA HIS A 187 4.77 9.76 10.64
C HIS A 187 4.04 8.47 11.01
N PHE A 188 4.73 7.57 11.71
CA PHE A 188 4.16 6.29 12.15
C PHE A 188 2.94 6.53 13.05
N PRO A 189 1.71 6.17 12.61
CA PRO A 189 0.53 6.35 13.42
C PRO A 189 0.56 5.42 14.64
N LYS A 190 -0.01 5.89 15.77
CA LYS A 190 -0.04 5.14 17.02
C LYS A 190 -1.17 4.09 17.09
N ASP A 191 -1.71 3.72 15.95
CA ASP A 191 -2.71 2.66 15.86
C ASP A 191 -2.16 1.34 16.37
N ALA A 192 -2.91 0.68 17.24
CA ALA A 192 -2.44 -0.51 17.96
C ALA A 192 -1.96 -1.65 17.07
N PHE A 193 -2.48 -1.75 15.84
CA PHE A 193 -2.10 -2.77 14.86
C PHE A 193 -0.91 -2.38 13.98
N GLY A 194 -0.45 -1.11 14.04
CA GLY A 194 0.61 -0.56 13.21
C GLY A 194 2.02 -0.79 13.76
N LEU A 195 3.00 -0.12 13.13
CA LEU A 195 4.43 -0.29 13.39
C LEU A 195 4.96 0.50 14.59
N TYR A 196 4.20 1.42 15.16
CA TYR A 196 4.69 2.32 16.21
C TYR A 196 5.36 1.56 17.38
N GLU A 197 4.71 0.51 17.87
CA GLU A 197 5.24 -0.42 18.89
C GLU A 197 5.01 -1.87 18.42
N PHE A 198 5.71 -2.30 17.38
CA PHE A 198 5.43 -3.57 16.74
C PHE A 198 5.64 -4.76 17.67
N ASP A 199 6.72 -4.75 18.44
CA ASP A 199 7.09 -5.79 19.41
C ASP A 199 6.95 -5.34 20.87
N GLY A 200 6.31 -4.20 21.11
CA GLY A 200 6.08 -3.61 22.42
C GLY A 200 6.95 -2.41 22.75
N GLU A 201 7.93 -2.08 21.89
CA GLU A 201 8.78 -0.90 22.01
C GLU A 201 8.81 -0.14 20.67
N PRO A 202 8.98 1.20 20.68
CA PRO A 202 9.10 1.98 19.46
C PRO A 202 10.41 1.66 18.74
N CYS A 203 10.34 1.23 17.46
CA CYS A 203 11.53 0.97 16.63
C CYS A 203 11.92 2.18 15.77
N TYR A 204 10.96 3.00 15.37
CA TYR A 204 11.13 4.08 14.40
C TYR A 204 10.95 5.49 15.02
N GLU A 205 10.55 5.54 16.27
CA GLU A 205 10.31 6.75 17.03
C GLU A 205 11.10 6.74 18.33
N TYR A 206 11.34 7.90 18.91
CA TYR A 206 11.96 7.96 20.23
C TYR A 206 10.98 7.51 21.32
N GLN A 207 11.48 6.76 22.33
CA GLN A 207 10.69 6.43 23.51
C GLN A 207 10.32 7.68 24.31
N ASP A 208 11.25 8.65 24.37
CA ASP A 208 11.00 9.95 25.01
C ASP A 208 10.28 10.87 24.04
N MET A 209 8.99 11.07 24.25
CA MET A 209 8.10 11.92 23.46
C MET A 209 8.53 13.40 23.38
N ARG A 210 9.54 13.81 24.15
CA ARG A 210 10.10 15.18 24.13
C ARG A 210 11.27 15.34 23.16
N LYS A 211 11.70 14.27 22.54
CA LYS A 211 12.76 14.22 21.54
C LYS A 211 12.20 14.06 20.15
#